data_f50490c75b1463e7bb64c9cc74792ea2
#
_entry.id   f50490c75b1463e7bb64c9cc74792ea2
#
_cell.length_a   1.000
_cell.length_b   1.000
_cell.length_c   1.000
_cell.angle_alpha   90.00
_cell.angle_beta   90.00
_cell.angle_gamma   90.00
#
_symmetry.space_group_name_H-M   'P 1'
#
loop_
_entity.id
_entity.type
_entity.pdbx_description
1 polymer ?
#
loop_
_entity_poly.entity_id
_entity_poly.type
_entity_poly.pdbx_seq_one_letter_code
_entity_poly.pdbx_strand_id
1 'polypeptide(L)'
;MNKKAPFLLFLVMSILSCSNEKSTVETFPAPTWKQADAINEAALTKEEYYDKILGLLVGSAIGDAMGAPTEMWHRDQIRIQDGYVTNLTTLYRPDSPEGPWEDFMEAGSTTDDTRWKYLITKFLTQKENIPDSLNAKDFANFLIDQYLNEMKALKGIEAFDPEPIEKQLKQMNWLQEWAKVAKPYAEGDIDKYSYTRDRFYGGEMACAGMLYAPMIGGVYPTNPNRAYLEAFRLGIFDIGYARDITGLTAAMTARAMRPGVTYSEITAVCYEIDPLRYGNSRLVGRLAYQSYQTVKNIVAEAKKVETPSEKPLEGFLGTAIELAQLDKAYELLDDHLQQIPFHAGEIHLMNLAAIEFAEGDFQKAVEFAVNYGRDNDTVAAVTGAILGAMHGFNKLPVAMREKTLAVSKNIIRIDLEELARELTDAKYD
;
A
#
# COMPACT_ATOMS: atom_id res chain seq x y z
N MET A 1 -12.12 58.69 -55.95
CA MET A 1 -10.86 58.67 -55.20
C MET A 1 -11.20 58.51 -53.71
N ASN A 2 -11.16 57.31 -53.22
CA ASN A 2 -11.55 56.97 -51.88
C ASN A 2 -10.31 56.76 -51.00
N LYS A 3 -10.15 57.56 -49.95
CA LYS A 3 -9.17 57.40 -48.93
C LYS A 3 -9.85 56.66 -47.74
N LYS A 4 -9.42 55.46 -47.45
CA LYS A 4 -9.77 54.74 -46.25
C LYS A 4 -8.86 55.13 -45.10
N ALA A 5 -9.41 55.60 -44.00
CA ALA A 5 -8.72 55.76 -42.72
C ALA A 5 -8.74 54.48 -41.90
N PRO A 6 -7.66 54.12 -41.17
CA PRO A 6 -7.69 52.95 -40.30
C PRO A 6 -8.26 53.32 -38.93
N PHE A 7 -9.18 52.46 -38.46
CA PHE A 7 -9.76 52.52 -37.12
C PHE A 7 -8.75 51.97 -36.12
N LEU A 8 -8.25 52.79 -35.22
CA LEU A 8 -7.34 52.38 -34.14
C LEU A 8 -8.20 52.04 -32.92
N LEU A 9 -8.26 50.76 -32.60
CA LEU A 9 -8.97 50.27 -31.43
C LEU A 9 -8.05 50.37 -30.20
N PHE A 10 -8.32 51.29 -29.30
CA PHE A 10 -7.65 51.39 -28.00
C PHE A 10 -8.27 50.36 -27.04
N LEU A 11 -7.51 49.35 -26.73
CA LEU A 11 -7.84 48.38 -25.65
C LEU A 11 -7.37 48.99 -24.32
N VAL A 12 -8.29 49.50 -23.52
CA VAL A 12 -7.99 49.94 -22.16
C VAL A 12 -7.90 48.68 -21.27
N MET A 13 -6.69 48.26 -20.92
CA MET A 13 -6.45 47.30 -19.87
C MET A 13 -6.68 47.95 -18.50
N SER A 14 -7.79 47.66 -17.87
CA SER A 14 -8.01 47.93 -16.44
C SER A 14 -7.16 46.94 -15.62
N ILE A 15 -6.08 47.43 -15.03
CA ILE A 15 -5.25 46.73 -14.08
C ILE A 15 -6.04 46.72 -12.76
N LEU A 16 -6.74 45.63 -12.50
CA LEU A 16 -7.23 45.29 -11.15
C LEU A 16 -6.02 44.91 -10.30
N SER A 17 -5.63 45.81 -9.42
CA SER A 17 -4.66 45.54 -8.36
C SER A 17 -5.27 44.54 -7.37
N CYS A 18 -4.96 43.25 -7.54
CA CYS A 18 -5.13 42.30 -6.45
C CYS A 18 -4.08 42.60 -5.40
N SER A 19 -4.51 42.95 -4.20
CA SER A 19 -3.69 43.02 -3.02
C SER A 19 -3.04 41.63 -2.77
N ASN A 20 -1.71 41.59 -2.85
CA ASN A 20 -0.90 40.45 -2.47
C ASN A 20 -1.04 40.22 -0.95
N GLU A 21 -2.02 39.46 -0.53
CA GLU A 21 -1.82 38.64 0.67
C GLU A 21 -0.79 37.57 0.31
N LYS A 22 0.41 37.74 0.83
CA LYS A 22 1.44 36.71 0.80
C LYS A 22 0.90 35.53 1.61
N SER A 23 0.26 34.58 0.94
CA SER A 23 0.18 33.24 1.47
C SER A 23 1.63 32.79 1.62
N THR A 24 2.08 32.58 2.84
CA THR A 24 3.32 31.88 3.13
C THR A 24 3.10 30.42 2.77
N VAL A 25 3.19 30.13 1.45
CA VAL A 25 3.39 28.76 1.01
C VAL A 25 4.72 28.36 1.63
N GLU A 26 4.69 27.48 2.64
CA GLU A 26 5.91 26.83 3.09
C GLU A 26 6.51 26.17 1.85
N THR A 27 7.61 26.70 1.39
CA THR A 27 8.36 26.11 0.29
C THR A 27 9.01 24.86 0.83
N PHE A 28 8.39 23.71 0.56
CA PHE A 28 9.04 22.43 0.79
C PHE A 28 10.41 22.45 0.08
N PRO A 29 11.45 21.89 0.72
CA PRO A 29 12.76 21.87 0.10
C PRO A 29 12.66 21.21 -1.27
N ALA A 30 13.30 21.83 -2.27
CA ALA A 30 13.39 21.23 -3.58
C ALA A 30 13.96 19.80 -3.45
N PRO A 31 13.41 18.81 -4.20
CA PRO A 31 13.87 17.44 -4.10
C PRO A 31 15.38 17.40 -4.32
N THR A 32 16.12 17.06 -3.29
CA THR A 32 17.54 16.79 -3.44
C THR A 32 17.67 15.33 -3.86
N TRP A 33 17.66 15.07 -5.14
CA TRP A 33 17.92 13.76 -5.75
C TRP A 33 19.38 13.34 -5.46
N LYS A 34 19.75 13.33 -4.21
CA LYS A 34 21.03 12.79 -3.79
C LYS A 34 20.97 11.30 -4.13
N GLN A 35 21.86 10.86 -5.03
CA GLN A 35 22.36 9.50 -4.93
C GLN A 35 22.73 9.34 -3.46
N ALA A 36 21.99 8.50 -2.73
CA ALA A 36 22.37 8.14 -1.40
C ALA A 36 23.71 7.43 -1.55
N ASP A 37 24.80 8.18 -1.31
CA ASP A 37 26.07 7.57 -0.96
C ASP A 37 25.74 6.54 0.13
N ALA A 38 26.37 5.38 0.06
CA ALA A 38 26.12 4.23 0.92
C ALA A 38 25.77 4.72 2.34
N ILE A 39 24.46 4.75 2.62
CA ILE A 39 23.98 5.00 3.97
C ILE A 39 24.61 3.86 4.76
N ASN A 40 25.40 4.18 5.75
CA ASN A 40 25.98 3.21 6.66
C ASN A 40 24.81 2.36 7.16
N GLU A 41 24.66 1.16 6.59
CA GLU A 41 23.59 0.25 6.93
C GLU A 41 23.73 -0.04 8.42
N ALA A 42 22.83 0.51 9.24
CA ALA A 42 22.79 0.14 10.63
C ALA A 42 22.45 -1.36 10.65
N ALA A 43 23.45 -2.17 10.93
CA ALA A 43 23.28 -3.61 10.97
C ALA A 43 22.32 -3.94 12.12
N LEU A 44 21.16 -4.51 11.77
CA LEU A 44 20.24 -5.08 12.76
C LEU A 44 20.83 -6.39 13.28
N THR A 45 20.66 -6.68 14.56
CA THR A 45 20.88 -8.05 15.06
C THR A 45 19.81 -8.99 14.48
N LYS A 46 20.05 -10.31 14.55
CA LYS A 46 19.09 -11.32 14.09
C LYS A 46 17.74 -11.17 14.83
N GLU A 47 17.77 -10.89 16.12
CA GLU A 47 16.60 -10.70 16.96
C GLU A 47 15.83 -9.40 16.62
N GLU A 48 16.54 -8.29 16.42
CA GLU A 48 15.93 -7.02 16.00
C GLU A 48 15.29 -7.15 14.62
N TYR A 49 15.94 -7.84 13.70
CA TYR A 49 15.42 -8.10 12.37
C TYR A 49 14.15 -8.95 12.44
N TYR A 50 14.17 -10.05 13.21
CA TYR A 50 13.01 -10.91 13.42
C TYR A 50 11.82 -10.13 13.99
N ASP A 51 12.02 -9.33 15.05
CA ASP A 51 10.97 -8.50 15.67
C ASP A 51 10.35 -7.54 14.65
N LYS A 52 11.16 -6.92 13.81
CA LYS A 52 10.69 -5.98 12.77
C LYS A 52 9.99 -6.68 11.61
N ILE A 53 10.47 -7.82 11.16
CA ILE A 53 9.82 -8.62 10.10
C ILE A 53 8.50 -9.21 10.60
N LEU A 54 8.46 -9.72 11.81
CA LEU A 54 7.21 -10.18 12.41
C LEU A 54 6.24 -9.00 12.62
N GLY A 55 6.76 -7.84 13.03
CA GLY A 55 6.00 -6.60 13.12
C GLY A 55 5.39 -6.16 11.79
N LEU A 56 6.16 -6.26 10.70
CA LEU A 56 5.71 -5.98 9.33
C LEU A 56 4.55 -6.92 8.93
N LEU A 57 4.75 -8.24 9.08
CA LEU A 57 3.77 -9.26 8.70
C LEU A 57 2.49 -9.14 9.51
N VAL A 58 2.61 -9.06 10.84
CA VAL A 58 1.45 -8.99 11.73
C VAL A 58 0.78 -7.62 11.65
N GLY A 59 1.54 -6.54 11.52
CA GLY A 59 0.99 -5.20 11.31
C GLY A 59 0.18 -5.10 10.02
N SER A 60 0.70 -5.70 8.93
CA SER A 60 -0.05 -5.83 7.67
C SER A 60 -1.35 -6.63 7.87
N ALA A 61 -1.27 -7.78 8.51
CA ALA A 61 -2.42 -8.65 8.73
C ALA A 61 -3.48 -8.03 9.65
N ILE A 62 -3.08 -7.20 10.62
CA ILE A 62 -4.01 -6.41 11.44
C ILE A 62 -4.76 -5.40 10.56
N GLY A 63 -4.04 -4.66 9.72
CA GLY A 63 -4.63 -3.66 8.82
C GLY A 63 -5.62 -4.31 7.85
N ASP A 64 -5.19 -5.36 7.16
CA ASP A 64 -6.00 -6.19 6.27
C ASP A 64 -7.30 -6.67 6.98
N ALA A 65 -7.17 -7.36 8.13
CA ALA A 65 -8.30 -7.89 8.86
C ALA A 65 -9.26 -6.83 9.44
N MET A 66 -8.78 -5.62 9.72
CA MET A 66 -9.63 -4.50 10.16
C MET A 66 -10.40 -3.88 9.00
N GLY A 67 -9.80 -3.80 7.80
CA GLY A 67 -10.43 -3.22 6.61
C GLY A 67 -11.38 -4.16 5.90
N ALA A 68 -11.04 -5.46 5.84
CA ALA A 68 -11.74 -6.49 5.07
C ALA A 68 -13.28 -6.52 5.25
N PRO A 69 -13.88 -6.32 6.44
CA PRO A 69 -15.33 -6.31 6.60
C PRO A 69 -16.05 -5.20 5.86
N THR A 70 -15.37 -4.08 5.62
CA THR A 70 -15.94 -2.85 5.02
C THR A 70 -15.24 -2.43 3.73
N GLU A 71 -14.45 -3.32 3.14
CA GLU A 71 -13.81 -3.09 1.85
C GLU A 71 -14.83 -2.68 0.79
N MET A 72 -14.47 -1.70 -0.03
CA MET A 72 -15.30 -1.06 -1.05
C MET A 72 -16.48 -0.23 -0.52
N TRP A 73 -16.64 -0.08 0.79
CA TRP A 73 -17.70 0.75 1.35
C TRP A 73 -17.30 2.23 1.35
N HIS A 74 -18.31 3.09 1.30
CA HIS A 74 -18.12 4.50 1.60
C HIS A 74 -18.07 4.71 3.12
N ARG A 75 -17.24 5.64 3.61
CA ARG A 75 -17.11 5.93 5.05
C ARG A 75 -18.43 6.20 5.78
N ASP A 76 -19.41 6.80 5.10
CA ASP A 76 -20.72 7.06 5.72
C ASP A 76 -21.49 5.76 6.00
N GLN A 77 -21.30 4.73 5.16
CA GLN A 77 -21.89 3.40 5.42
C GLN A 77 -21.21 2.75 6.63
N ILE A 78 -19.88 2.84 6.71
CA ILE A 78 -19.11 2.34 7.86
C ILE A 78 -19.60 3.01 9.14
N ARG A 79 -19.71 4.34 9.14
CA ARG A 79 -20.19 5.13 10.30
C ARG A 79 -21.59 4.78 10.74
N ILE A 80 -22.49 4.49 9.80
CA ILE A 80 -23.89 4.15 10.10
C ILE A 80 -24.01 2.75 10.70
N GLN A 81 -23.21 1.79 10.22
CA GLN A 81 -23.32 0.38 10.64
C GLN A 81 -22.43 0.05 11.82
N ASP A 82 -21.18 0.54 11.84
CA ASP A 82 -20.13 0.11 12.75
C ASP A 82 -19.62 1.26 13.65
N GLY A 83 -20.03 2.50 13.39
CA GLY A 83 -19.46 3.67 14.05
C GLY A 83 -18.02 3.92 13.55
N TYR A 84 -17.10 4.22 14.48
CA TYR A 84 -15.68 4.34 14.21
C TYR A 84 -14.99 3.02 14.58
N VAL A 85 -14.48 2.33 13.58
CA VAL A 85 -13.84 1.02 13.73
C VAL A 85 -12.47 1.17 14.40
N THR A 86 -12.30 0.56 15.57
CA THR A 86 -11.06 0.62 16.36
C THR A 86 -10.46 -0.77 16.64
N ASN A 87 -11.16 -1.83 16.29
CA ASN A 87 -10.78 -3.21 16.62
C ASN A 87 -11.08 -4.15 15.46
N LEU A 88 -10.52 -5.36 15.56
CA LEU A 88 -10.87 -6.48 14.70
C LEU A 88 -12.33 -6.87 14.90
N THR A 89 -13.08 -6.97 13.82
CA THR A 89 -14.48 -7.38 13.80
C THR A 89 -14.65 -8.66 12.99
N THR A 90 -15.78 -9.35 13.19
CA THR A 90 -16.11 -10.52 12.38
C THR A 90 -16.33 -10.11 10.94
N LEU A 91 -15.75 -10.86 10.03
CA LEU A 91 -15.94 -10.65 8.60
C LEU A 91 -17.27 -11.29 8.18
N TYR A 92 -18.12 -10.49 7.54
CA TYR A 92 -19.33 -10.95 6.89
C TYR A 92 -19.51 -10.21 5.57
N ARG A 93 -19.12 -10.84 4.46
CA ARG A 93 -19.29 -10.31 3.11
C ARG A 93 -19.37 -11.47 2.12
N PRO A 94 -19.97 -11.26 0.93
CA PRO A 94 -19.89 -12.25 -0.13
C PRO A 94 -18.43 -12.62 -0.43
N ASP A 95 -18.17 -13.89 -0.59
CA ASP A 95 -16.84 -14.37 -0.95
C ASP A 95 -16.44 -13.92 -2.37
N SER A 96 -15.15 -13.71 -2.56
CA SER A 96 -14.57 -13.34 -3.86
C SER A 96 -13.19 -13.98 -4.03
N PRO A 97 -12.65 -14.04 -5.26
CA PRO A 97 -11.29 -14.57 -5.47
C PRO A 97 -10.21 -13.81 -4.70
N GLU A 98 -10.32 -12.50 -4.61
CA GLU A 98 -9.39 -11.62 -3.88
C GLU A 98 -9.67 -11.62 -2.37
N GLY A 99 -10.94 -11.69 -1.97
CA GLY A 99 -11.37 -11.70 -0.59
C GLY A 99 -11.14 -13.04 0.13
N PRO A 100 -11.75 -13.23 1.30
CA PRO A 100 -11.84 -14.55 1.91
C PRO A 100 -12.70 -15.47 1.04
N TRP A 101 -12.43 -16.77 1.11
CA TRP A 101 -13.16 -17.76 0.33
C TRP A 101 -14.35 -18.38 1.09
N GLU A 102 -14.79 -17.73 2.14
CA GLU A 102 -15.95 -18.07 2.98
C GLU A 102 -16.68 -16.77 3.34
N ASP A 103 -18.02 -16.81 3.33
CA ASP A 103 -18.86 -15.61 3.56
C ASP A 103 -18.79 -15.09 4.99
N PHE A 104 -18.56 -15.98 5.96
CA PHE A 104 -18.50 -15.67 7.38
C PHE A 104 -17.22 -16.19 8.01
N MET A 105 -16.42 -15.28 8.53
CA MET A 105 -15.14 -15.60 9.14
C MET A 105 -14.94 -14.89 10.48
N GLU A 106 -14.12 -15.49 11.32
CA GLU A 106 -13.78 -14.97 12.64
C GLU A 106 -13.01 -13.65 12.56
N ALA A 107 -13.20 -12.78 13.55
CA ALA A 107 -12.43 -11.54 13.68
C ALA A 107 -10.92 -11.80 13.61
N GLY A 108 -10.22 -11.05 12.80
CA GLY A 108 -8.80 -11.27 12.49
C GLY A 108 -8.53 -12.08 11.21
N SER A 109 -9.59 -12.48 10.48
CA SER A 109 -9.46 -13.09 9.16
C SER A 109 -9.04 -12.06 8.11
N THR A 110 -8.19 -12.47 7.19
CA THR A 110 -7.50 -11.63 6.21
C THR A 110 -7.88 -12.00 4.77
N THR A 111 -7.51 -11.15 3.83
CA THR A 111 -7.78 -11.26 2.39
C THR A 111 -6.53 -11.66 1.60
N ASP A 112 -6.49 -11.32 0.31
CA ASP A 112 -5.33 -11.54 -0.54
C ASP A 112 -4.13 -10.64 -0.17
N ASP A 113 -4.33 -9.53 0.52
CA ASP A 113 -3.24 -8.73 1.03
C ASP A 113 -2.25 -9.55 1.88
N THR A 114 -2.75 -10.37 2.80
CA THR A 114 -1.91 -11.28 3.60
C THR A 114 -1.40 -12.45 2.75
N ARG A 115 -2.20 -12.99 1.82
CA ARG A 115 -1.76 -14.05 0.90
C ARG A 115 -0.60 -13.60 0.02
N TRP A 116 -0.58 -12.33 -0.43
CA TRP A 116 0.55 -11.78 -1.18
C TRP A 116 1.83 -11.69 -0.37
N LYS A 117 1.74 -11.33 0.93
CA LYS A 117 2.90 -11.36 1.83
C LYS A 117 3.42 -12.80 2.01
N TYR A 118 2.53 -13.78 2.10
CA TYR A 118 2.89 -15.19 2.11
C TYR A 118 3.60 -15.61 0.81
N LEU A 119 3.01 -15.35 -0.36
CA LEU A 119 3.58 -15.77 -1.64
C LEU A 119 4.95 -15.16 -1.90
N ILE A 120 5.10 -13.85 -1.68
CA ILE A 120 6.39 -13.20 -1.90
C ILE A 120 7.45 -13.69 -0.91
N THR A 121 7.09 -13.96 0.35
CA THR A 121 8.02 -14.56 1.32
C THR A 121 8.49 -15.92 0.83
N LYS A 122 7.58 -16.80 0.41
CA LYS A 122 7.94 -18.11 -0.17
C LYS A 122 8.83 -17.99 -1.41
N PHE A 123 8.61 -16.99 -2.27
CA PHE A 123 9.51 -16.71 -3.39
C PHE A 123 10.91 -16.28 -2.92
N LEU A 124 10.99 -15.39 -1.95
CA LEU A 124 12.24 -14.84 -1.44
C LEU A 124 13.09 -15.89 -0.69
N THR A 125 12.44 -16.87 -0.09
CA THR A 125 13.07 -17.95 0.69
C THR A 125 13.25 -19.27 -0.09
N GLN A 126 13.00 -19.28 -1.41
CA GLN A 126 13.24 -20.48 -2.25
C GLN A 126 14.70 -20.95 -2.26
N LYS A 127 15.63 -20.06 -2.01
CA LYS A 127 17.07 -20.33 -1.94
C LYS A 127 17.54 -20.20 -0.50
N GLU A 128 18.61 -20.91 -0.15
CA GLU A 128 19.18 -20.85 1.20
C GLU A 128 19.51 -19.41 1.65
N ASN A 129 19.90 -18.55 0.71
CA ASN A 129 20.19 -17.14 0.98
C ASN A 129 19.38 -16.22 0.06
N ILE A 130 18.97 -15.07 0.58
CA ILE A 130 18.34 -14.03 -0.20
C ILE A 130 19.31 -13.55 -1.28
N PRO A 131 18.93 -13.58 -2.56
CA PRO A 131 19.85 -13.20 -3.62
C PRO A 131 20.17 -11.70 -3.61
N ASP A 132 21.39 -11.35 -4.01
CA ASP A 132 21.78 -9.94 -4.16
C ASP A 132 20.87 -9.17 -5.11
N SER A 133 20.29 -9.83 -6.09
CA SER A 133 19.37 -9.22 -7.04
C SER A 133 18.21 -10.16 -7.35
N LEU A 134 16.98 -9.64 -7.23
CA LEU A 134 15.77 -10.38 -7.55
C LEU A 134 15.58 -10.47 -9.07
N ASN A 135 15.14 -11.63 -9.52
CA ASN A 135 14.91 -11.88 -10.95
C ASN A 135 13.41 -11.92 -11.24
N ALA A 136 12.94 -10.98 -12.06
CA ALA A 136 11.52 -10.88 -12.40
C ALA A 136 11.00 -12.08 -13.21
N LYS A 137 11.86 -12.75 -13.99
CA LYS A 137 11.50 -13.98 -14.71
C LYS A 137 11.32 -15.16 -13.74
N ASP A 138 12.18 -15.27 -12.71
CA ASP A 138 12.04 -16.29 -11.67
C ASP A 138 10.74 -16.06 -10.89
N PHE A 139 10.42 -14.80 -10.56
CA PHE A 139 9.16 -14.43 -9.92
C PHE A 139 7.94 -14.77 -10.78
N ALA A 140 7.98 -14.46 -12.07
CA ALA A 140 6.92 -14.84 -13.00
C ALA A 140 6.73 -16.36 -13.07
N ASN A 141 7.82 -17.15 -13.16
CA ASN A 141 7.76 -18.61 -13.13
C ASN A 141 7.17 -19.12 -11.81
N PHE A 142 7.59 -18.55 -10.67
CA PHE A 142 7.04 -18.91 -9.37
C PHE A 142 5.50 -18.75 -9.34
N LEU A 143 4.96 -17.64 -9.82
CA LEU A 143 3.51 -17.40 -9.87
C LEU A 143 2.79 -18.37 -10.81
N ILE A 144 3.40 -18.72 -11.94
CA ILE A 144 2.86 -19.74 -12.85
C ILE A 144 2.79 -21.09 -12.14
N ASP A 145 3.85 -21.47 -11.40
CA ASP A 145 3.89 -22.74 -10.67
C ASP A 145 2.83 -22.77 -9.55
N GLN A 146 2.61 -21.64 -8.84
CA GLN A 146 1.51 -21.54 -7.87
C GLN A 146 0.15 -21.79 -8.54
N TYR A 147 -0.13 -21.09 -9.65
CA TYR A 147 -1.37 -21.30 -10.41
C TYR A 147 -1.54 -22.75 -10.90
N LEU A 148 -0.47 -23.36 -11.39
CA LEU A 148 -0.49 -24.75 -11.83
C LEU A 148 -0.71 -25.76 -10.68
N ASN A 149 -0.27 -25.42 -9.46
CA ASN A 149 -0.53 -26.24 -8.27
C ASN A 149 -2.02 -26.20 -7.89
N GLU A 150 -2.65 -25.01 -7.94
CA GLU A 150 -4.11 -24.91 -7.73
C GLU A 150 -4.90 -25.69 -8.81
N MET A 151 -4.47 -25.66 -10.06
CA MET A 151 -5.06 -26.50 -11.12
C MET A 151 -4.89 -27.98 -10.88
N LYS A 152 -3.76 -28.43 -10.33
CA LYS A 152 -3.55 -29.84 -9.99
C LYS A 152 -4.44 -30.26 -8.81
N ALA A 153 -4.58 -29.42 -7.79
CA ALA A 153 -5.47 -29.64 -6.67
C ALA A 153 -6.91 -29.83 -7.13
N LEU A 154 -7.40 -28.96 -8.03
CA LEU A 154 -8.74 -29.10 -8.63
C LEU A 154 -8.92 -30.44 -9.35
N LYS A 155 -7.94 -30.88 -10.15
CA LYS A 155 -7.97 -32.18 -10.85
C LYS A 155 -7.87 -33.39 -9.92
N GLY A 156 -7.36 -33.22 -8.70
CA GLY A 156 -7.23 -34.25 -7.69
C GLY A 156 -8.51 -34.53 -6.92
N ILE A 157 -9.58 -33.78 -7.14
CA ILE A 157 -10.89 -34.04 -6.53
C ILE A 157 -11.53 -35.23 -7.28
N GLU A 158 -11.52 -36.41 -6.65
CA GLU A 158 -11.95 -37.67 -7.27
C GLU A 158 -13.47 -37.83 -7.37
N ALA A 159 -14.24 -37.23 -6.45
CA ALA A 159 -15.69 -37.26 -6.45
C ALA A 159 -16.25 -35.90 -6.82
N PHE A 160 -17.38 -35.90 -7.53
CA PHE A 160 -18.12 -34.65 -7.73
C PHE A 160 -18.69 -34.17 -6.39
N ASP A 161 -18.01 -33.20 -5.78
CA ASP A 161 -18.47 -32.49 -4.60
C ASP A 161 -18.49 -30.99 -4.95
N PRO A 162 -19.67 -30.35 -4.97
CA PRO A 162 -19.79 -28.94 -5.39
C PRO A 162 -18.99 -27.98 -4.53
N GLU A 163 -19.02 -28.11 -3.20
CA GLU A 163 -18.39 -27.14 -2.29
C GLU A 163 -16.86 -27.11 -2.39
N PRO A 164 -16.13 -28.24 -2.27
CA PRO A 164 -14.68 -28.26 -2.49
C PRO A 164 -14.25 -27.80 -3.88
N ILE A 165 -15.02 -28.12 -4.91
CA ILE A 165 -14.76 -27.67 -6.30
C ILE A 165 -14.91 -26.17 -6.39
N GLU A 166 -15.98 -25.59 -5.84
CA GLU A 166 -16.22 -24.15 -5.86
C GLU A 166 -15.11 -23.38 -5.13
N LYS A 167 -14.75 -23.82 -3.94
CA LYS A 167 -13.63 -23.23 -3.18
C LYS A 167 -12.32 -23.30 -3.96
N GLN A 168 -12.00 -24.45 -4.56
CA GLN A 168 -10.79 -24.61 -5.36
C GLN A 168 -10.79 -23.73 -6.63
N LEU A 169 -11.95 -23.53 -7.25
CA LEU A 169 -12.06 -22.60 -8.38
C LEU A 169 -11.80 -21.15 -7.97
N LYS A 170 -12.27 -20.70 -6.80
CA LYS A 170 -11.98 -19.37 -6.27
C LYS A 170 -10.49 -19.20 -6.04
N GLN A 171 -9.83 -20.17 -5.41
CA GLN A 171 -8.38 -20.18 -5.19
C GLN A 171 -7.59 -20.10 -6.51
N MET A 172 -8.03 -20.83 -7.52
CA MET A 172 -7.43 -20.79 -8.84
C MET A 172 -7.67 -19.44 -9.54
N ASN A 173 -8.90 -18.91 -9.46
CA ASN A 173 -9.29 -17.66 -10.12
C ASN A 173 -8.51 -16.47 -9.58
N TRP A 174 -8.22 -16.43 -8.29
CA TRP A 174 -7.37 -15.40 -7.68
C TRP A 174 -6.02 -15.23 -8.38
N LEU A 175 -5.34 -16.34 -8.71
CA LEU A 175 -4.05 -16.31 -9.40
C LEU A 175 -4.17 -16.21 -10.92
N GLN A 176 -5.35 -16.43 -11.49
CA GLN A 176 -5.53 -16.54 -12.95
C GLN A 176 -5.14 -15.25 -13.69
N GLU A 177 -5.58 -14.07 -13.21
CA GLU A 177 -5.24 -12.79 -13.85
C GLU A 177 -3.73 -12.54 -13.81
N TRP A 178 -3.10 -12.85 -12.70
CA TRP A 178 -1.65 -12.73 -12.52
C TRP A 178 -0.88 -13.70 -13.43
N ALA A 179 -1.32 -14.95 -13.51
CA ALA A 179 -0.71 -15.96 -14.38
C ALA A 179 -0.79 -15.59 -15.87
N LYS A 180 -1.88 -14.93 -16.30
CA LYS A 180 -2.04 -14.43 -17.69
C LYS A 180 -0.96 -13.43 -18.08
N VAL A 181 -0.50 -12.59 -17.15
CA VAL A 181 0.58 -11.61 -17.35
C VAL A 181 1.95 -12.26 -17.16
N ALA A 182 2.11 -13.06 -16.11
CA ALA A 182 3.38 -13.70 -15.76
C ALA A 182 3.87 -14.66 -16.86
N LYS A 183 2.97 -15.45 -17.48
CA LYS A 183 3.34 -16.46 -18.47
C LYS A 183 4.05 -15.87 -19.69
N PRO A 184 3.50 -14.93 -20.46
CA PRO A 184 4.20 -14.36 -21.60
C PRO A 184 5.47 -13.59 -21.20
N TYR A 185 5.50 -12.98 -20.01
CA TYR A 185 6.73 -12.37 -19.49
C TYR A 185 7.84 -13.41 -19.31
N ALA A 186 7.56 -14.54 -18.67
CA ALA A 186 8.51 -15.62 -18.45
C ALA A 186 8.99 -16.26 -19.77
N GLU A 187 8.10 -16.38 -20.75
CA GLU A 187 8.40 -16.90 -22.10
C GLU A 187 9.20 -15.92 -22.96
N GLY A 188 9.26 -14.63 -22.59
CA GLY A 188 9.94 -13.58 -23.37
C GLY A 188 9.10 -13.12 -24.58
N ASP A 189 7.81 -13.40 -24.60
CA ASP A 189 6.85 -12.93 -25.61
C ASP A 189 6.43 -11.51 -25.27
N ILE A 190 7.19 -10.53 -25.75
CA ILE A 190 7.02 -9.11 -25.41
C ILE A 190 5.66 -8.57 -25.86
N ASP A 191 5.21 -8.94 -27.05
CA ASP A 191 3.94 -8.45 -27.61
C ASP A 191 2.76 -8.97 -26.80
N LYS A 192 2.76 -10.26 -26.48
CA LYS A 192 1.72 -10.87 -25.66
C LYS A 192 1.77 -10.38 -24.22
N TYR A 193 2.97 -10.19 -23.66
CA TYR A 193 3.13 -9.61 -22.33
C TYR A 193 2.53 -8.19 -22.25
N SER A 194 2.88 -7.31 -23.20
CA SER A 194 2.32 -5.95 -23.25
C SER A 194 0.81 -6.00 -23.38
N TYR A 195 0.27 -6.84 -24.28
CA TYR A 195 -1.15 -7.00 -24.48
C TYR A 195 -1.88 -7.48 -23.21
N THR A 196 -1.33 -8.47 -22.48
CA THR A 196 -1.97 -9.00 -21.26
C THR A 196 -1.84 -8.03 -20.08
N ARG A 197 -0.66 -7.40 -19.90
CA ARG A 197 -0.46 -6.40 -18.85
C ARG A 197 -1.37 -5.19 -19.02
N ASP A 198 -1.50 -4.67 -20.24
CA ASP A 198 -2.32 -3.49 -20.53
C ASP A 198 -3.84 -3.77 -20.39
N ARG A 199 -4.22 -5.01 -20.11
CA ARG A 199 -5.60 -5.44 -19.82
C ARG A 199 -5.79 -5.97 -18.41
N PHE A 200 -4.73 -6.06 -17.66
CA PHE A 200 -4.75 -6.52 -16.26
C PHE A 200 -5.68 -5.60 -15.45
N TYR A 201 -6.63 -6.18 -14.75
CA TYR A 201 -7.71 -5.46 -14.06
C TYR A 201 -8.32 -4.30 -14.90
N GLY A 202 -8.65 -4.59 -16.15
CA GLY A 202 -9.30 -3.64 -17.05
C GLY A 202 -8.38 -2.58 -17.66
N GLY A 203 -7.07 -2.68 -17.47
CA GLY A 203 -6.09 -1.70 -17.94
C GLY A 203 -5.95 -0.47 -17.04
N GLU A 204 -6.51 -0.55 -15.85
CA GLU A 204 -6.35 0.48 -14.82
C GLU A 204 -4.99 0.34 -14.10
N MET A 205 -4.58 1.43 -13.47
CA MET A 205 -3.33 1.49 -12.72
C MET A 205 -3.54 0.88 -11.33
N ALA A 206 -3.76 -0.45 -11.29
CA ALA A 206 -4.00 -1.19 -10.06
C ALA A 206 -2.80 -1.17 -9.10
N CYS A 207 -3.05 -1.39 -7.81
CA CYS A 207 -2.05 -1.38 -6.74
C CYS A 207 -1.20 -2.66 -6.67
N ALA A 208 -1.15 -3.46 -7.75
CA ALA A 208 -0.61 -4.82 -7.77
C ALA A 208 0.72 -5.01 -7.04
N GLY A 209 1.75 -4.26 -7.44
CA GLY A 209 3.06 -4.37 -6.80
C GLY A 209 3.10 -3.94 -5.35
N MET A 210 2.18 -3.06 -4.92
CA MET A 210 2.12 -2.60 -3.53
C MET A 210 1.74 -3.71 -2.55
N LEU A 211 1.01 -4.74 -3.01
CA LEU A 211 0.59 -5.87 -2.17
C LEU A 211 1.78 -6.67 -1.62
N TYR A 212 2.85 -6.78 -2.38
CA TYR A 212 4.05 -7.55 -1.99
C TYR A 212 5.30 -6.70 -1.74
N ALA A 213 5.32 -5.45 -2.15
CA ALA A 213 6.48 -4.55 -2.00
C ALA A 213 6.99 -4.39 -0.55
N PRO A 214 6.14 -4.35 0.51
CA PRO A 214 6.62 -4.26 1.87
C PRO A 214 7.60 -5.37 2.24
N MET A 215 7.36 -6.62 1.82
CA MET A 215 8.27 -7.73 2.10
C MET A 215 9.62 -7.56 1.40
N ILE A 216 9.64 -6.98 0.19
CA ILE A 216 10.90 -6.64 -0.50
C ILE A 216 11.65 -5.57 0.30
N GLY A 217 10.94 -4.59 0.85
CA GLY A 217 11.52 -3.61 1.77
C GLY A 217 12.15 -4.26 3.00
N GLY A 218 11.47 -5.25 3.58
CA GLY A 218 11.94 -6.01 4.72
C GLY A 218 13.24 -6.78 4.49
N VAL A 219 13.45 -7.35 3.29
CA VAL A 219 14.67 -8.13 2.98
C VAL A 219 15.89 -7.25 2.68
N TYR A 220 15.68 -5.98 2.34
CA TYR A 220 16.75 -4.99 2.19
C TYR A 220 16.64 -3.90 3.28
N PRO A 221 16.69 -4.30 4.59
CA PRO A 221 16.48 -3.39 5.69
C PRO A 221 17.48 -2.24 5.64
N THR A 222 17.05 -1.04 6.01
CA THR A 222 17.85 0.19 6.08
C THR A 222 18.45 0.67 4.73
N ASN A 223 18.20 -0.05 3.62
CA ASN A 223 18.68 0.31 2.29
C ASN A 223 17.51 0.63 1.32
N PRO A 224 16.88 1.81 1.43
CA PRO A 224 15.72 2.17 0.65
C PRO A 224 15.99 2.24 -0.86
N ASN A 225 17.20 2.63 -1.30
CA ASN A 225 17.54 2.62 -2.73
C ASN A 225 17.53 1.21 -3.31
N ARG A 226 18.09 0.25 -2.59
CA ARG A 226 18.11 -1.14 -3.01
C ARG A 226 16.70 -1.73 -3.04
N ALA A 227 15.95 -1.55 -1.95
CA ALA A 227 14.58 -2.01 -1.85
C ALA A 227 13.71 -1.47 -3.00
N TYR A 228 13.85 -0.17 -3.31
CA TYR A 228 13.18 0.46 -4.45
C TYR A 228 13.48 -0.26 -5.77
N LEU A 229 14.78 -0.44 -6.09
CA LEU A 229 15.19 -1.04 -7.37
C LEU A 229 14.72 -2.47 -7.51
N GLU A 230 14.78 -3.26 -6.43
CA GLU A 230 14.35 -4.65 -6.47
C GLU A 230 12.82 -4.79 -6.57
N ALA A 231 12.06 -3.96 -5.85
CA ALA A 231 10.60 -3.92 -5.99
C ALA A 231 10.17 -3.42 -7.37
N PHE A 232 10.79 -2.35 -7.88
CA PHE A 232 10.56 -1.85 -9.23
C PHE A 232 10.80 -2.93 -10.29
N ARG A 233 11.82 -3.77 -10.10
CA ARG A 233 12.14 -4.90 -11.01
C ARG A 233 11.04 -5.94 -11.00
N LEU A 234 10.47 -6.27 -9.84
CA LEU A 234 9.37 -7.23 -9.72
C LEU A 234 7.99 -6.65 -10.08
N GLY A 235 7.86 -5.34 -10.27
CA GLY A 235 6.61 -4.67 -10.70
C GLY A 235 6.23 -4.97 -12.15
N ILE A 236 6.14 -6.24 -12.52
CA ILE A 236 5.83 -6.68 -13.89
C ILE A 236 4.35 -6.55 -14.25
N PHE A 237 3.50 -6.33 -13.27
CA PHE A 237 2.05 -6.13 -13.41
C PHE A 237 1.67 -4.65 -13.48
N ASP A 238 2.54 -3.80 -12.96
CA ASP A 238 2.29 -2.37 -12.80
C ASP A 238 2.36 -1.62 -14.13
N ILE A 239 1.41 -0.71 -14.35
CA ILE A 239 1.41 0.24 -15.46
C ILE A 239 1.53 1.67 -14.96
N GLY A 240 1.85 2.59 -15.83
CA GLY A 240 2.00 4.00 -15.48
C GLY A 240 3.01 4.20 -14.34
N TYR A 241 2.69 5.09 -13.42
CA TYR A 241 3.54 5.37 -12.25
C TYR A 241 3.28 4.42 -11.05
N ALA A 242 2.40 3.41 -11.18
CA ALA A 242 2.22 2.38 -10.17
C ALA A 242 3.54 1.67 -9.84
N ARG A 243 4.38 1.45 -10.86
CA ARG A 243 5.69 0.82 -10.67
C ARG A 243 6.66 1.66 -9.84
N ASP A 244 6.62 2.99 -9.97
CA ASP A 244 7.34 3.92 -9.10
C ASP A 244 6.83 3.83 -7.65
N ILE A 245 5.51 3.78 -7.47
CA ILE A 245 4.87 3.63 -6.16
C ILE A 245 5.24 2.30 -5.50
N THR A 246 5.24 1.19 -6.26
CA THR A 246 5.71 -0.12 -5.78
C THR A 246 7.14 -0.03 -5.24
N GLY A 247 8.05 0.63 -6.00
CA GLY A 247 9.41 0.90 -5.53
C GLY A 247 9.43 1.74 -4.25
N LEU A 248 8.61 2.80 -4.17
CA LEU A 248 8.52 3.66 -2.98
C LEU A 248 7.97 2.94 -1.76
N THR A 249 6.97 2.08 -1.93
CA THR A 249 6.41 1.27 -0.84
C THR A 249 7.49 0.38 -0.21
N ALA A 250 8.30 -0.30 -1.03
CA ALA A 250 9.43 -1.08 -0.54
C ALA A 250 10.50 -0.18 0.13
N ALA A 251 10.80 0.97 -0.46
CA ALA A 251 11.79 1.90 0.08
C ALA A 251 11.35 2.51 1.42
N MET A 252 10.08 2.87 1.58
CA MET A 252 9.51 3.32 2.86
C MET A 252 9.60 2.22 3.91
N THR A 253 9.30 0.98 3.55
CA THR A 253 9.43 -0.16 4.48
C THR A 253 10.88 -0.40 4.87
N ALA A 254 11.82 -0.38 3.92
CA ALA A 254 13.25 -0.49 4.21
C ALA A 254 13.75 0.64 5.15
N ARG A 255 13.26 1.87 4.96
CA ARG A 255 13.53 3.00 5.86
C ARG A 255 12.94 2.75 7.25
N ALA A 256 11.72 2.20 7.33
CA ALA A 256 11.04 1.86 8.58
C ALA A 256 11.79 0.80 9.40
N MET A 257 12.56 -0.07 8.74
CA MET A 257 13.41 -1.06 9.42
C MET A 257 14.58 -0.42 10.20
N ARG A 258 14.93 0.85 9.96
CA ARG A 258 16.03 1.52 10.67
C ARG A 258 15.67 1.75 12.14
N PRO A 259 16.53 1.41 13.11
CA PRO A 259 16.30 1.71 14.51
C PRO A 259 16.15 3.22 14.74
N GLY A 260 15.16 3.62 15.56
CA GLY A 260 14.94 5.01 15.92
C GLY A 260 14.43 5.92 14.78
N VAL A 261 14.00 5.36 13.66
CA VAL A 261 13.43 6.13 12.56
C VAL A 261 12.13 6.82 12.97
N THR A 262 11.90 8.01 12.45
CA THR A 262 10.63 8.75 12.60
C THR A 262 9.73 8.55 11.40
N TYR A 263 8.42 8.76 11.57
CA TYR A 263 7.47 8.67 10.46
C TYR A 263 7.78 9.68 9.34
N SER A 264 8.25 10.86 9.69
CA SER A 264 8.62 11.88 8.71
C SER A 264 9.83 11.47 7.86
N GLU A 265 10.78 10.70 8.41
CA GLU A 265 11.89 10.13 7.64
C GLU A 265 11.42 8.99 6.72
N ILE A 266 10.35 8.28 7.09
CA ILE A 266 9.74 7.25 6.25
C ILE A 266 9.04 7.89 5.05
N THR A 267 8.20 8.89 5.27
CA THR A 267 7.48 9.56 4.18
C THR A 267 8.39 10.43 3.32
N ALA A 268 9.50 10.95 3.88
CA ALA A 268 10.54 11.67 3.13
C ALA A 268 11.18 10.83 2.00
N VAL A 269 11.08 9.50 2.07
CA VAL A 269 11.51 8.58 0.98
C VAL A 269 10.90 8.98 -0.36
N CYS A 270 9.67 9.51 -0.37
CA CYS A 270 8.99 9.95 -1.59
C CYS A 270 9.74 11.02 -2.40
N TYR A 271 10.60 11.79 -1.77
CA TYR A 271 11.43 12.80 -2.45
C TYR A 271 12.94 12.52 -2.36
N GLU A 272 13.41 11.75 -1.36
CA GLU A 272 14.82 11.43 -1.21
C GLU A 272 15.30 10.31 -2.13
N ILE A 273 14.43 9.33 -2.43
CA ILE A 273 14.77 8.11 -3.15
C ILE A 273 14.20 8.16 -4.56
N ASP A 274 15.06 8.41 -5.54
CA ASP A 274 14.71 8.41 -6.97
C ASP A 274 15.86 7.85 -7.82
N PRO A 275 16.19 6.55 -7.66
CA PRO A 275 17.33 5.96 -8.38
C PRO A 275 17.14 5.93 -9.89
N LEU A 276 15.89 6.00 -10.36
CA LEU A 276 15.53 6.03 -11.79
C LEU A 276 15.36 7.44 -12.35
N ARG A 277 15.53 8.48 -11.51
CA ARG A 277 15.47 9.89 -11.89
C ARG A 277 14.14 10.33 -12.52
N TYR A 278 13.01 9.84 -11.99
CA TYR A 278 11.68 10.32 -12.38
C TYR A 278 11.51 11.83 -12.22
N GLY A 279 12.18 12.44 -11.23
CA GLY A 279 12.18 13.88 -11.01
C GLY A 279 12.76 14.67 -12.19
N ASN A 280 13.57 14.05 -13.05
CA ASN A 280 14.11 14.66 -14.26
C ASN A 280 13.12 14.57 -15.45
N SER A 281 11.93 14.00 -15.27
CA SER A 281 10.91 13.93 -16.32
C SER A 281 10.53 15.33 -16.79
N ARG A 282 10.75 15.58 -18.09
CA ARG A 282 10.47 16.90 -18.70
C ARG A 282 8.98 17.21 -18.59
N LEU A 283 8.64 18.39 -18.09
CA LEU A 283 7.31 18.99 -17.96
C LEU A 283 6.43 18.36 -16.85
N VAL A 284 6.63 17.13 -16.46
CA VAL A 284 5.72 16.41 -15.54
C VAL A 284 6.32 16.27 -14.14
N GLY A 285 7.63 16.02 -14.05
CA GLY A 285 8.27 15.67 -12.78
C GLY A 285 7.84 14.27 -12.31
N ARG A 286 7.93 14.02 -11.00
CA ARG A 286 7.58 12.74 -10.37
C ARG A 286 6.17 12.80 -9.78
N LEU A 287 5.23 12.03 -10.33
CA LEU A 287 3.83 12.04 -9.88
C LEU A 287 3.68 11.56 -8.43
N ALA A 288 4.40 10.51 -8.03
CA ALA A 288 4.38 10.03 -6.65
C ALA A 288 4.88 11.09 -5.64
N TYR A 289 5.79 11.99 -6.03
CA TYR A 289 6.18 13.13 -5.19
C TYR A 289 5.06 14.17 -5.07
N GLN A 290 4.28 14.38 -6.12
CA GLN A 290 3.11 15.27 -6.04
C GLN A 290 2.09 14.75 -5.02
N SER A 291 1.88 13.43 -4.95
CA SER A 291 1.02 12.81 -3.93
C SER A 291 1.51 13.13 -2.51
N TYR A 292 2.82 13.04 -2.26
CA TYR A 292 3.40 13.43 -0.97
C TYR A 292 3.14 14.90 -0.63
N GLN A 293 3.35 15.82 -1.57
CA GLN A 293 3.08 17.25 -1.36
C GLN A 293 1.60 17.51 -1.07
N THR A 294 0.71 16.84 -1.81
CA THR A 294 -0.74 16.92 -1.60
C THR A 294 -1.11 16.49 -0.19
N VAL A 295 -0.60 15.36 0.28
CA VAL A 295 -0.85 14.87 1.64
C VAL A 295 -0.35 15.84 2.71
N LYS A 296 0.86 16.38 2.56
CA LYS A 296 1.39 17.36 3.51
C LYS A 296 0.47 18.59 3.63
N ASN A 297 -0.08 19.06 2.51
CA ASN A 297 -1.02 20.17 2.50
C ASN A 297 -2.36 19.78 3.15
N ILE A 298 -2.92 18.61 2.79
CA ILE A 298 -4.19 18.12 3.36
C ILE A 298 -4.10 18.01 4.88
N VAL A 299 -3.06 17.34 5.39
CA VAL A 299 -2.88 17.17 6.84
C VAL A 299 -2.68 18.52 7.53
N ALA A 300 -1.88 19.41 6.95
CA ALA A 300 -1.67 20.75 7.51
C ALA A 300 -2.98 21.58 7.57
N GLU A 301 -3.80 21.52 6.52
CA GLU A 301 -5.11 22.21 6.51
C GLU A 301 -6.11 21.56 7.50
N ALA A 302 -6.15 20.24 7.54
CA ALA A 302 -7.03 19.54 8.48
C ALA A 302 -6.69 19.84 9.95
N LYS A 303 -5.41 19.86 10.30
CA LYS A 303 -4.94 20.18 11.66
C LYS A 303 -5.18 21.63 12.11
N LYS A 304 -5.52 22.55 11.19
CA LYS A 304 -5.92 23.93 11.52
C LYS A 304 -7.37 24.04 12.01
N VAL A 305 -8.17 22.99 11.90
CA VAL A 305 -9.56 23.00 12.38
C VAL A 305 -9.59 23.08 13.90
N GLU A 306 -10.14 24.17 14.43
CA GLU A 306 -10.31 24.42 15.87
C GLU A 306 -11.77 24.32 16.31
N THR A 307 -12.71 24.33 15.36
CA THR A 307 -14.14 24.18 15.66
C THR A 307 -14.45 22.71 15.91
N PRO A 308 -14.97 22.35 17.10
CA PRO A 308 -15.28 20.97 17.41
C PRO A 308 -16.42 20.43 16.54
N SER A 309 -16.42 19.13 16.27
CA SER A 309 -17.54 18.44 15.64
C SER A 309 -18.80 18.56 16.50
N GLU A 310 -19.92 18.89 15.88
CA GLU A 310 -21.20 19.02 16.57
C GLU A 310 -21.81 17.67 16.99
N LYS A 311 -21.45 16.61 16.27
CA LYS A 311 -21.99 15.27 16.46
C LYS A 311 -20.89 14.32 16.93
N PRO A 312 -21.10 13.61 18.05
CA PRO A 312 -20.19 12.55 18.43
C PRO A 312 -20.28 11.40 17.41
N LEU A 313 -19.18 10.69 17.24
CA LEU A 313 -19.12 9.46 16.44
C LEU A 313 -18.92 8.28 17.42
N GLU A 314 -19.83 7.32 17.39
CA GLU A 314 -19.73 6.12 18.22
C GLU A 314 -18.40 5.40 17.94
N GLY A 315 -17.73 4.95 18.99
CA GLY A 315 -16.42 4.28 18.88
C GLY A 315 -15.23 5.24 18.75
N PHE A 316 -15.40 6.52 18.43
CA PHE A 316 -14.28 7.45 18.33
C PHE A 316 -13.82 7.91 19.73
N LEU A 317 -12.57 7.63 20.06
CA LEU A 317 -11.99 7.88 21.38
C LEU A 317 -11.28 9.24 21.50
N GLY A 318 -11.15 9.98 20.42
CA GLY A 318 -10.54 11.31 20.40
C GLY A 318 -11.48 12.43 20.86
N THR A 319 -10.98 13.65 20.88
CA THR A 319 -11.75 14.85 21.17
C THR A 319 -12.67 15.25 19.99
N ALA A 320 -13.68 16.09 20.23
CA ALA A 320 -14.53 16.62 19.17
C ALA A 320 -13.75 17.47 18.14
N ILE A 321 -12.62 18.08 18.53
CA ILE A 321 -11.71 18.80 17.61
C ILE A 321 -10.95 17.79 16.74
N GLU A 322 -10.42 16.73 17.32
CA GLU A 322 -9.75 15.68 16.56
C GLU A 322 -10.70 15.00 15.55
N LEU A 323 -11.96 14.80 15.93
CA LEU A 323 -12.96 14.30 14.99
C LEU A 323 -13.21 15.28 13.84
N ALA A 324 -13.33 16.57 14.13
CA ALA A 324 -13.49 17.59 13.08
C ALA A 324 -12.26 17.69 12.16
N GLN A 325 -11.07 17.50 12.71
CA GLN A 325 -9.81 17.44 11.93
C GLN A 325 -9.78 16.20 11.03
N LEU A 326 -10.21 15.05 11.55
CA LEU A 326 -10.33 13.80 10.78
C LEU A 326 -11.33 13.96 9.63
N ASP A 327 -12.50 14.51 9.90
CA ASP A 327 -13.53 14.76 8.89
C ASP A 327 -13.03 15.70 7.80
N LYS A 328 -12.28 16.74 8.19
CA LYS A 328 -11.68 17.68 7.24
C LYS A 328 -10.59 17.01 6.38
N ALA A 329 -9.78 16.14 6.96
CA ALA A 329 -8.78 15.37 6.20
C ALA A 329 -9.47 14.48 5.15
N TYR A 330 -10.54 13.78 5.55
CA TYR A 330 -11.30 12.92 4.64
C TYR A 330 -11.99 13.71 3.52
N GLU A 331 -12.61 14.87 3.86
CA GLU A 331 -13.20 15.76 2.85
C GLU A 331 -12.18 16.20 1.80
N LEU A 332 -10.97 16.60 2.23
CA LEU A 332 -9.92 17.03 1.30
C LEU A 332 -9.34 15.88 0.46
N LEU A 333 -9.33 14.67 1.02
CA LEU A 333 -8.90 13.46 0.29
C LEU A 333 -9.90 13.07 -0.81
N ASP A 334 -11.19 13.35 -0.63
CA ASP A 334 -12.23 13.04 -1.63
C ASP A 334 -11.98 13.73 -2.98
N ASP A 335 -11.33 14.90 -2.99
CA ASP A 335 -10.97 15.62 -4.21
C ASP A 335 -9.91 14.87 -5.05
N HIS A 336 -9.31 13.82 -4.52
CA HIS A 336 -8.24 13.04 -5.14
C HIS A 336 -8.63 11.58 -5.45
N LEU A 337 -9.90 11.22 -5.30
CA LEU A 337 -10.41 9.88 -5.61
C LEU A 337 -10.21 9.53 -7.09
N GLN A 338 -9.87 8.28 -7.33
CA GLN A 338 -9.74 7.71 -8.66
C GLN A 338 -11.00 6.91 -9.05
N GLN A 339 -11.09 6.50 -10.32
CA GLN A 339 -12.23 5.75 -10.83
C GLN A 339 -12.43 4.43 -10.10
N ILE A 340 -11.32 3.74 -9.82
CA ILE A 340 -11.33 2.47 -9.09
C ILE A 340 -10.72 2.64 -7.70
N PRO A 341 -11.28 2.00 -6.65
CA PRO A 341 -10.76 2.11 -5.29
C PRO A 341 -9.34 1.58 -5.11
N PHE A 342 -8.99 0.50 -5.82
CA PHE A 342 -7.67 -0.14 -5.80
C PHE A 342 -6.64 0.51 -6.76
N HIS A 343 -6.83 1.77 -7.14
CA HIS A 343 -5.88 2.51 -7.96
C HIS A 343 -4.60 2.82 -7.16
N ALA A 344 -3.43 2.45 -7.69
CA ALA A 344 -2.15 2.59 -6.98
C ALA A 344 -1.88 4.01 -6.46
N GLY A 345 -2.24 5.04 -7.25
CA GLY A 345 -2.08 6.44 -6.84
C GLY A 345 -2.98 6.83 -5.66
N GLU A 346 -4.21 6.29 -5.61
CA GLU A 346 -5.14 6.50 -4.49
C GLU A 346 -4.63 5.77 -3.24
N ILE A 347 -4.30 4.48 -3.34
CA ILE A 347 -3.74 3.72 -2.22
C ILE A 347 -2.49 4.39 -1.65
N HIS A 348 -1.58 4.86 -2.50
CA HIS A 348 -0.37 5.56 -2.07
C HIS A 348 -0.69 6.87 -1.34
N LEU A 349 -1.62 7.67 -1.88
CA LEU A 349 -2.04 8.93 -1.27
C LEU A 349 -2.65 8.68 0.12
N MET A 350 -3.56 7.69 0.23
CA MET A 350 -4.22 7.34 1.48
C MET A 350 -3.24 6.77 2.52
N ASN A 351 -2.31 5.91 2.10
CA ASN A 351 -1.24 5.39 2.96
C ASN A 351 -0.39 6.52 3.54
N LEU A 352 0.05 7.47 2.70
CA LEU A 352 0.80 8.63 3.18
C LEU A 352 -0.03 9.50 4.14
N ALA A 353 -1.32 9.71 3.83
CA ALA A 353 -2.22 10.49 4.67
C ALA A 353 -2.43 9.84 6.05
N ALA A 354 -2.62 8.53 6.09
CA ALA A 354 -2.75 7.77 7.33
C ALA A 354 -1.50 7.90 8.22
N ILE A 355 -0.31 7.72 7.64
CA ILE A 355 0.97 7.85 8.36
C ILE A 355 1.18 9.27 8.89
N GLU A 356 0.97 10.29 8.05
CA GLU A 356 1.21 11.70 8.40
C GLU A 356 0.16 12.23 9.39
N PHE A 357 -1.13 11.91 9.21
CA PHE A 357 -2.20 12.37 10.09
C PHE A 357 -2.08 11.78 11.49
N ALA A 358 -1.71 10.49 11.58
CA ALA A 358 -1.48 9.77 12.83
C ALA A 358 -0.08 10.01 13.42
N GLU A 359 0.80 10.79 12.77
CA GLU A 359 2.16 11.06 13.20
C GLU A 359 2.97 9.78 13.50
N GLY A 360 2.69 8.73 12.73
CA GLY A 360 3.34 7.42 12.84
C GLY A 360 2.81 6.52 13.96
N ASP A 361 1.77 6.91 14.68
CA ASP A 361 1.09 5.99 15.61
C ASP A 361 0.41 4.86 14.82
N PHE A 362 0.78 3.62 15.15
CA PHE A 362 0.32 2.43 14.42
C PHE A 362 -1.21 2.30 14.42
N GLN A 363 -1.82 2.36 15.60
CA GLN A 363 -3.25 2.11 15.75
C GLN A 363 -4.06 3.23 15.09
N LYS A 364 -3.72 4.49 15.34
CA LYS A 364 -4.40 5.64 14.74
C LYS A 364 -4.29 5.66 13.22
N ALA A 365 -3.13 5.26 12.66
CA ALA A 365 -2.94 5.21 11.21
C ALA A 365 -3.79 4.11 10.55
N VAL A 366 -3.83 2.91 11.14
CA VAL A 366 -4.69 1.83 10.66
C VAL A 366 -6.17 2.21 10.80
N GLU A 367 -6.58 2.77 11.93
CA GLU A 367 -7.94 3.29 12.12
C GLU A 367 -8.30 4.36 11.09
N PHE A 368 -7.38 5.30 10.80
CA PHE A 368 -7.58 6.31 9.77
C PHE A 368 -7.87 5.67 8.40
N ALA A 369 -7.06 4.69 7.99
CA ALA A 369 -7.21 4.01 6.72
C ALA A 369 -8.55 3.25 6.64
N VAL A 370 -8.87 2.45 7.66
CA VAL A 370 -10.10 1.63 7.71
C VAL A 370 -11.35 2.49 7.67
N ASN A 371 -11.40 3.57 8.45
CA ASN A 371 -12.59 4.42 8.57
C ASN A 371 -12.78 5.39 7.40
N TYR A 372 -11.79 5.53 6.51
CA TYR A 372 -11.97 6.24 5.25
C TYR A 372 -12.85 5.45 4.27
N GLY A 373 -12.76 4.13 4.30
CA GLY A 373 -13.47 3.24 3.37
C GLY A 373 -12.71 3.05 2.06
N ARG A 374 -13.42 2.79 0.97
CA ARG A 374 -12.84 2.44 -0.34
C ARG A 374 -12.11 1.09 -0.27
N ASP A 375 -10.91 0.98 -0.83
CA ASP A 375 -10.03 -0.19 -0.70
C ASP A 375 -9.23 -0.08 0.62
N ASN A 376 -9.97 -0.09 1.72
CA ASN A 376 -9.45 0.23 3.03
C ASN A 376 -8.63 -0.89 3.66
N ASP A 377 -8.82 -2.14 3.29
CA ASP A 377 -8.01 -3.26 3.73
C ASP A 377 -6.61 -3.20 3.11
N THR A 378 -6.48 -2.94 1.80
CA THR A 378 -5.18 -2.73 1.14
C THR A 378 -4.45 -1.51 1.73
N VAL A 379 -5.13 -0.36 1.87
CA VAL A 379 -4.50 0.83 2.48
C VAL A 379 -4.00 0.51 3.89
N ALA A 380 -4.85 -0.11 4.72
CA ALA A 380 -4.51 -0.44 6.09
C ALA A 380 -3.44 -1.54 6.18
N ALA A 381 -3.42 -2.51 5.25
CA ALA A 381 -2.39 -3.55 5.17
C ALA A 381 -1.01 -2.96 4.83
N VAL A 382 -0.94 -2.04 3.85
CA VAL A 382 0.32 -1.37 3.48
C VAL A 382 0.79 -0.46 4.60
N THR A 383 -0.10 0.35 5.18
CA THR A 383 0.19 1.22 6.33
C THR A 383 0.67 0.41 7.54
N GLY A 384 -0.05 -0.66 7.85
CA GLY A 384 0.27 -1.58 8.94
C GLY A 384 1.60 -2.30 8.74
N ALA A 385 1.96 -2.67 7.50
CA ALA A 385 3.26 -3.24 7.17
C ALA A 385 4.41 -2.27 7.45
N ILE A 386 4.29 -1.03 6.96
CA ILE A 386 5.33 0.00 7.12
C ILE A 386 5.51 0.38 8.60
N LEU A 387 4.42 0.67 9.31
CA LEU A 387 4.49 1.04 10.71
C LEU A 387 4.80 -0.16 11.62
N GLY A 388 4.36 -1.35 11.25
CA GLY A 388 4.76 -2.60 11.92
C GLY A 388 6.27 -2.84 11.85
N ALA A 389 6.89 -2.58 10.69
CA ALA A 389 8.34 -2.60 10.53
C ALA A 389 9.04 -1.49 11.34
N MET A 390 8.42 -0.31 11.46
CA MET A 390 8.94 0.80 12.26
C MET A 390 9.00 0.45 13.75
N HIS A 391 7.87 -0.02 14.29
CA HIS A 391 7.70 -0.26 15.72
C HIS A 391 8.25 -1.60 16.19
N GLY A 392 8.23 -2.64 15.33
CA GLY A 392 8.46 -4.03 15.69
C GLY A 392 7.21 -4.69 16.31
N PHE A 393 7.17 -6.02 16.27
CA PHE A 393 6.04 -6.83 16.74
C PHE A 393 5.69 -6.58 18.21
N ASN A 394 6.71 -6.45 19.05
CA ASN A 394 6.50 -6.29 20.49
C ASN A 394 5.75 -5.01 20.89
N LYS A 395 5.72 -4.00 20.02
CA LYS A 395 5.03 -2.72 20.26
C LYS A 395 3.64 -2.63 19.61
N LEU A 396 3.24 -3.63 18.83
CA LEU A 396 1.88 -3.68 18.27
C LEU A 396 0.84 -3.91 19.38
N PRO A 397 -0.42 -3.48 19.20
CA PRO A 397 -1.49 -3.68 20.17
C PRO A 397 -1.68 -5.18 20.51
N VAL A 398 -1.51 -5.54 21.79
CA VAL A 398 -1.39 -6.94 22.24
C VAL A 398 -2.59 -7.77 21.81
N ALA A 399 -3.81 -7.29 22.08
CA ALA A 399 -5.03 -8.04 21.77
C ALA A 399 -5.19 -8.31 20.27
N MET A 400 -4.86 -7.30 19.43
CA MET A 400 -4.96 -7.44 17.97
C MET A 400 -3.91 -8.40 17.42
N ARG A 401 -2.64 -8.26 17.84
CA ARG A 401 -1.56 -9.11 17.32
C ARG A 401 -1.74 -10.58 17.69
N GLU A 402 -2.16 -10.87 18.92
CA GLU A 402 -2.39 -12.24 19.38
C GLU A 402 -3.59 -12.88 18.66
N LYS A 403 -4.67 -12.12 18.49
CA LYS A 403 -5.85 -12.57 17.76
C LYS A 403 -5.53 -12.84 16.29
N THR A 404 -4.84 -11.91 15.62
CA THR A 404 -4.47 -12.04 14.21
C THR A 404 -3.52 -13.24 13.99
N LEU A 405 -2.51 -13.43 14.85
CA LEU A 405 -1.64 -14.61 14.78
C LEU A 405 -2.43 -15.91 14.89
N ALA A 406 -3.33 -16.01 15.88
CA ALA A 406 -4.11 -17.22 16.10
C ALA A 406 -5.04 -17.53 14.92
N VAL A 407 -5.73 -16.52 14.38
CA VAL A 407 -6.66 -16.68 13.24
C VAL A 407 -5.91 -16.98 11.96
N SER A 408 -4.84 -16.23 11.67
CA SER A 408 -3.99 -16.46 10.51
C SER A 408 -3.47 -17.91 10.47
N LYS A 409 -2.94 -18.41 11.58
CA LYS A 409 -2.42 -19.77 11.66
C LYS A 409 -3.51 -20.85 11.60
N ASN A 410 -4.57 -20.71 12.39
CA ASN A 410 -5.53 -21.80 12.62
C ASN A 410 -6.66 -21.83 11.57
N ILE A 411 -7.05 -20.68 11.03
CA ILE A 411 -8.19 -20.52 10.11
C ILE A 411 -7.68 -20.27 8.68
N ILE A 412 -6.86 -19.22 8.49
CA ILE A 412 -6.33 -18.84 7.18
C ILE A 412 -5.23 -19.81 6.70
N ARG A 413 -4.60 -20.55 7.64
CA ARG A 413 -3.50 -21.51 7.36
C ARG A 413 -2.21 -20.84 6.90
N ILE A 414 -1.98 -19.61 7.32
CA ILE A 414 -0.72 -18.87 7.12
C ILE A 414 -0.09 -18.64 8.50
N ASP A 415 1.05 -19.26 8.76
CA ASP A 415 1.83 -19.08 10.00
C ASP A 415 2.78 -17.89 9.83
N LEU A 416 2.38 -16.71 10.30
CA LEU A 416 3.16 -15.48 10.16
C LEU A 416 4.48 -15.52 10.95
N GLU A 417 4.53 -16.23 12.06
CA GLU A 417 5.77 -16.42 12.84
C GLU A 417 6.76 -17.32 12.10
N GLU A 418 6.27 -18.35 11.42
CA GLU A 418 7.11 -19.22 10.59
C GLU A 418 7.67 -18.45 9.41
N LEU A 419 6.86 -17.64 8.69
CA LEU A 419 7.32 -16.78 7.61
C LEU A 419 8.42 -15.81 8.06
N ALA A 420 8.24 -15.20 9.23
CA ALA A 420 9.25 -14.30 9.79
C ALA A 420 10.55 -15.04 10.12
N ARG A 421 10.48 -16.27 10.65
CA ARG A 421 11.67 -17.11 10.90
C ARG A 421 12.37 -17.50 9.61
N GLU A 422 11.64 -18.04 8.64
CA GLU A 422 12.20 -18.42 7.32
C GLU A 422 12.99 -17.26 6.68
N LEU A 423 12.40 -16.05 6.71
CA LEU A 423 13.05 -14.88 6.13
C LEU A 423 14.28 -14.43 6.94
N THR A 424 14.20 -14.54 8.27
CA THR A 424 15.30 -14.20 9.17
C THR A 424 16.48 -15.16 8.99
N ASP A 425 16.20 -16.45 8.91
CA ASP A 425 17.23 -17.48 8.71
C ASP A 425 17.87 -17.34 7.31
N ALA A 426 17.08 -17.15 6.27
CA ALA A 426 17.61 -16.90 4.91
C ALA A 426 18.49 -15.65 4.80
N LYS A 427 18.38 -14.71 5.75
CA LYS A 427 19.20 -13.49 5.76
C LYS A 427 20.46 -13.61 6.61
N TYR A 428 20.44 -14.38 7.69
CA TYR A 428 21.52 -14.40 8.71
C TYR A 428 22.30 -15.71 8.80
N ASP A 429 21.76 -16.81 8.28
CA ASP A 429 22.41 -18.13 8.24
C ASP A 429 23.04 -18.39 6.87
#